data_0ba9b798188d4aa3a11e95d267fbdd71
#
_entry.id   0ba9b798188d4aa3a11e95d267fbdd71
#
_cell.length_a   1.000
_cell.length_b   1.000
_cell.length_c   1.000
_cell.angle_alpha   90.00
_cell.angle_beta   90.00
_cell.angle_gamma   90.00
#
_symmetry.space_group_name_H-M   'P 1'
#
loop_
_entity.id
_entity.type
_entity.pdbx_description
1 polymer ?
#
loop_
_entity_poly.entity_id
_entity_poly.type
_entity_poly.pdbx_seq_one_letter_code
_entity_poly.pdbx_strand_id
1 'polypeptide(L)'
;MGFRFDLRPIKRGEKATKHTLYSIRIRARFNKQTSERTFGPQILAHEWDDISNNLKNIKSVRDRLGYQNHEYYRGRFFEMNQKKHSITHKIKSGQISIDKGFDELFSEGSKDLVAPLVRQRNRGNVESVFKQLAEYQGYKWEEYSWSNVSHDQMVKWAKEKLKTNRPATIGSYMKWIGAECNHAKTLGLLPQTFQMPTQFKSDVKGAERKYRSRKHWLRVVRNAKTDLEFVSAGFLLLGFVWCGNDKKNLLDAVKSDFVDVDGEPIIDYKTFLKTAGTKRVFYRLVRGKVEKNENNFYTYILLTPSVIELIEEMNKRMGTSLYSDSNKLFPFITGSGVNWWHNNNCNNILKTLNDGITMPWQSVRTCWANEAIEAKVPLESRYRCQSRSIKGSEQNYRVSKSAIPMLFKAQKEVAIAFDIKRLIFELKSQIWQQAVQVTDEELSGILKRGEYDSLDAIEEVIDW
;
A
#
# COMPACT_ATOMS: atom_id res chain seq x y z
N MET A 1 -11.69 -26.82 22.97
CA MET A 1 -12.99 -26.52 23.61
C MET A 1 -13.27 -25.03 23.46
N GLY A 2 -14.47 -24.67 23.03
CA GLY A 2 -14.85 -23.26 22.80
C GLY A 2 -16.00 -23.13 21.81
N PHE A 3 -16.24 -21.89 21.38
CA PHE A 3 -17.22 -21.59 20.34
C PHE A 3 -16.61 -21.74 18.95
N ARG A 4 -17.35 -22.39 18.05
CA ARG A 4 -16.99 -22.55 16.63
C ARG A 4 -18.17 -22.12 15.75
N PHE A 5 -17.86 -21.46 14.65
CA PHE A 5 -18.83 -21.09 13.63
C PHE A 5 -18.73 -22.10 12.47
N ASP A 6 -19.84 -22.70 12.11
CA ASP A 6 -19.92 -23.72 11.06
C ASP A 6 -21.09 -23.39 10.10
N LEU A 7 -20.91 -23.69 8.81
CA LEU A 7 -22.01 -23.64 7.83
C LEU A 7 -22.74 -24.98 7.78
N ARG A 8 -24.09 -24.92 7.81
CA ARG A 8 -24.94 -26.10 7.67
C ARG A 8 -25.92 -25.91 6.52
N PRO A 9 -26.00 -26.83 5.53
CA PRO A 9 -27.02 -26.82 4.50
C PRO A 9 -28.43 -26.79 5.13
N ILE A 10 -29.32 -25.98 4.58
CA ILE A 10 -30.68 -25.85 5.09
C ILE A 10 -31.47 -27.12 4.87
N LYS A 11 -31.35 -27.72 3.68
CA LYS A 11 -31.98 -29.01 3.36
C LYS A 11 -31.03 -30.17 3.69
N ARG A 12 -31.47 -31.03 4.57
CA ARG A 12 -30.72 -32.21 5.02
C ARG A 12 -30.62 -33.22 3.86
N GLY A 13 -29.40 -33.62 3.48
CA GLY A 13 -29.17 -34.62 2.43
C GLY A 13 -29.02 -34.05 1.02
N GLU A 14 -29.17 -32.74 0.83
CA GLU A 14 -28.93 -32.11 -0.47
C GLU A 14 -27.43 -32.09 -0.80
N LYS A 15 -27.05 -32.51 -2.01
CA LYS A 15 -25.65 -32.40 -2.46
C LYS A 15 -25.29 -30.93 -2.55
N ALA A 16 -24.18 -30.53 -1.94
CA ALA A 16 -23.70 -29.16 -1.94
C ALA A 16 -23.45 -28.66 -3.38
N THR A 17 -24.14 -27.62 -3.79
CA THR A 17 -23.94 -26.91 -5.06
C THR A 17 -23.57 -25.46 -4.78
N LYS A 18 -23.13 -24.73 -5.81
CA LYS A 18 -22.85 -23.30 -5.67
C LYS A 18 -24.07 -22.44 -5.32
N HIS A 19 -25.29 -22.99 -5.47
CA HIS A 19 -26.57 -22.34 -5.14
C HIS A 19 -27.19 -22.85 -3.83
N THR A 20 -26.54 -23.79 -3.14
CA THR A 20 -27.05 -24.30 -1.87
C THR A 20 -26.97 -23.23 -0.80
N LEU A 21 -28.11 -22.97 -0.14
CA LEU A 21 -28.17 -22.03 0.99
C LEU A 21 -27.75 -22.71 2.30
N TYR A 22 -27.02 -22.02 3.11
CA TYR A 22 -26.51 -22.46 4.40
C TYR A 22 -27.02 -21.56 5.53
N SER A 23 -27.33 -22.15 6.67
CA SER A 23 -27.48 -21.44 7.92
C SER A 23 -26.12 -21.40 8.68
N ILE A 24 -25.84 -20.27 9.30
CA ILE A 24 -24.65 -20.08 10.14
C ILE A 24 -24.96 -20.64 11.51
N ARG A 25 -24.24 -21.69 11.92
CA ARG A 25 -24.42 -22.36 13.17
C ARG A 25 -23.24 -22.06 14.10
N ILE A 26 -23.54 -21.67 15.31
CA ILE A 26 -22.56 -21.47 16.37
C ILE A 26 -22.67 -22.64 17.33
N ARG A 27 -21.58 -23.42 17.43
CA ARG A 27 -21.49 -24.59 18.28
C ARG A 27 -20.55 -24.32 19.45
N ALA A 28 -20.97 -24.66 20.65
CA ALA A 28 -20.14 -24.66 21.84
C ALA A 28 -19.94 -26.10 22.33
N ARG A 29 -18.68 -26.47 22.63
CA ARG A 29 -18.35 -27.78 23.20
C ARG A 29 -17.46 -27.61 24.42
N PHE A 30 -18.00 -28.03 25.59
CA PHE A 30 -17.33 -27.98 26.89
C PHE A 30 -17.63 -29.26 27.67
N ASN A 31 -16.63 -29.87 28.28
CA ASN A 31 -16.79 -31.02 29.19
C ASN A 31 -17.80 -32.12 28.73
N LYS A 32 -17.67 -32.58 27.48
CA LYS A 32 -18.55 -33.53 26.80
C LYS A 32 -19.97 -33.01 26.49
N GLN A 33 -20.37 -31.85 26.96
CA GLN A 33 -21.62 -31.19 26.57
C GLN A 33 -21.43 -30.42 25.26
N THR A 34 -22.42 -30.52 24.40
CA THR A 34 -22.45 -29.75 23.13
C THR A 34 -23.79 -29.02 23.05
N SER A 35 -23.75 -27.74 22.84
CA SER A 35 -24.92 -26.92 22.52
C SER A 35 -24.69 -26.17 21.19
N GLU A 36 -25.76 -25.92 20.46
CA GLU A 36 -25.67 -25.19 19.18
C GLU A 36 -26.85 -24.24 19.02
N ARG A 37 -26.57 -23.09 18.41
CA ARG A 37 -27.60 -22.12 18.02
C ARG A 37 -27.32 -21.60 16.62
N THR A 38 -28.37 -21.28 15.87
CA THR A 38 -28.28 -20.67 14.56
C THR A 38 -28.39 -19.16 14.69
N PHE A 39 -27.57 -18.43 13.92
CA PHE A 39 -27.61 -16.98 13.93
C PHE A 39 -27.29 -16.40 12.54
N GLY A 40 -27.96 -15.32 12.18
CA GLY A 40 -27.68 -14.57 10.95
C GLY A 40 -28.54 -15.02 9.76
N PRO A 41 -28.26 -14.44 8.57
CA PRO A 41 -29.01 -14.70 7.37
C PRO A 41 -28.65 -16.08 6.77
N GLN A 42 -29.50 -16.56 5.88
CA GLN A 42 -29.13 -17.66 5.00
C GLN A 42 -28.13 -17.17 3.94
N ILE A 43 -27.04 -17.89 3.75
CA ILE A 43 -25.94 -17.47 2.88
C ILE A 43 -25.52 -18.60 1.92
N LEU A 44 -24.82 -18.23 0.86
CA LEU A 44 -24.12 -19.18 0.00
C LEU A 44 -22.73 -19.47 0.60
N ALA A 45 -22.16 -20.66 0.38
CA ALA A 45 -20.89 -21.05 0.98
C ALA A 45 -19.73 -20.06 0.67
N HIS A 46 -19.70 -19.53 -0.56
CA HIS A 46 -18.66 -18.57 -0.99
C HIS A 46 -18.79 -17.18 -0.37
N GLU A 47 -19.92 -16.87 0.29
CA GLU A 47 -20.18 -15.59 0.94
C GLU A 47 -19.63 -15.53 2.37
N TRP A 48 -19.21 -16.67 2.91
CA TRP A 48 -18.61 -16.80 4.23
C TRP A 48 -17.08 -16.79 4.17
N ASP A 49 -16.46 -16.16 5.12
CA ASP A 49 -15.02 -16.20 5.34
C ASP A 49 -14.71 -17.00 6.61
N ASP A 50 -14.21 -18.23 6.43
CA ASP A 50 -13.86 -19.12 7.52
C ASP A 50 -12.69 -18.60 8.38
N ILE A 51 -11.81 -17.78 7.83
CA ILE A 51 -10.66 -17.23 8.56
C ILE A 51 -11.14 -16.18 9.57
N SER A 52 -11.94 -15.24 9.11
CA SER A 52 -12.47 -14.17 9.97
C SER A 52 -13.75 -14.59 10.71
N ASN A 53 -14.34 -15.74 10.39
CA ASN A 53 -15.66 -16.18 10.84
C ASN A 53 -16.72 -15.07 10.65
N ASN A 54 -16.80 -14.53 9.43
CA ASN A 54 -17.66 -13.40 9.11
C ASN A 54 -18.16 -13.46 7.66
N LEU A 55 -19.13 -12.62 7.32
CA LEU A 55 -19.58 -12.41 5.95
C LEU A 55 -18.49 -11.69 5.13
N LYS A 56 -18.26 -12.14 3.89
CA LYS A 56 -17.34 -11.45 2.99
C LYS A 56 -17.87 -10.07 2.61
N ASN A 57 -16.98 -9.10 2.61
CA ASN A 57 -17.30 -7.72 2.23
C ASN A 57 -17.15 -7.49 0.73
N ILE A 58 -17.94 -8.18 -0.07
CA ILE A 58 -17.97 -8.05 -1.53
C ILE A 58 -19.33 -7.57 -2.01
N LYS A 59 -19.36 -6.92 -3.18
CA LYS A 59 -20.56 -6.27 -3.71
C LYS A 59 -21.73 -7.24 -3.87
N SER A 60 -21.48 -8.43 -4.42
CA SER A 60 -22.51 -9.45 -4.65
C SER A 60 -23.24 -9.88 -3.37
N VAL A 61 -22.52 -9.99 -2.26
CA VAL A 61 -23.11 -10.34 -0.95
C VAL A 61 -23.93 -9.19 -0.39
N ARG A 62 -23.43 -7.97 -0.51
CA ARG A 62 -24.17 -6.76 -0.09
C ARG A 62 -25.44 -6.54 -0.87
N ASP A 63 -25.40 -6.73 -2.19
CA ASP A 63 -26.56 -6.56 -3.08
C ASP A 63 -27.62 -7.64 -2.77
N ARG A 64 -27.22 -8.89 -2.51
CA ARG A 64 -28.15 -9.98 -2.19
C ARG A 64 -28.80 -9.84 -0.80
N LEU A 65 -28.04 -9.48 0.21
CA LEU A 65 -28.53 -9.33 1.60
C LEU A 65 -29.18 -7.96 1.86
N GLY A 66 -28.92 -6.99 1.02
CA GLY A 66 -29.16 -5.57 1.27
C GLY A 66 -28.08 -4.97 2.18
N TYR A 67 -27.67 -3.74 1.88
CA TYR A 67 -26.54 -3.10 2.54
C TYR A 67 -26.69 -3.05 4.08
N GLN A 68 -27.87 -2.66 4.59
CA GLN A 68 -28.10 -2.55 6.03
C GLN A 68 -28.02 -3.90 6.74
N ASN A 69 -28.64 -4.95 6.19
CA ASN A 69 -28.59 -6.30 6.75
C ASN A 69 -27.17 -6.86 6.73
N HIS A 70 -26.48 -6.68 5.59
CA HIS A 70 -25.10 -7.13 5.47
C HIS A 70 -24.19 -6.50 6.55
N GLU A 71 -24.23 -5.17 6.70
CA GLU A 71 -23.41 -4.46 7.69
C GLU A 71 -23.81 -4.83 9.13
N TYR A 72 -25.11 -4.96 9.41
CA TYR A 72 -25.61 -5.42 10.71
C TYR A 72 -25.02 -6.78 11.07
N TYR A 73 -25.19 -7.80 10.20
CA TYR A 73 -24.71 -9.15 10.53
C TYR A 73 -23.18 -9.23 10.57
N ARG A 74 -22.47 -8.51 9.71
CA ARG A 74 -21.02 -8.42 9.80
C ARG A 74 -20.56 -7.85 11.15
N GLY A 75 -21.22 -6.80 11.62
CA GLY A 75 -20.96 -6.21 12.94
C GLY A 75 -21.18 -7.22 14.05
N ARG A 76 -22.30 -7.93 14.02
CA ARG A 76 -22.65 -8.94 15.01
C ARG A 76 -21.66 -10.11 15.07
N PHE A 77 -21.24 -10.64 13.91
CA PHE A 77 -20.21 -11.69 13.86
C PHE A 77 -18.87 -11.20 14.38
N PHE A 78 -18.50 -9.97 14.07
CA PHE A 78 -17.29 -9.36 14.62
C PHE A 78 -17.35 -9.25 16.15
N GLU A 79 -18.43 -8.74 16.71
CA GLU A 79 -18.64 -8.65 18.17
C GLU A 79 -18.57 -10.02 18.84
N MET A 80 -19.25 -11.01 18.27
CA MET A 80 -19.22 -12.39 18.79
C MET A 80 -17.79 -12.96 18.78
N ASN A 81 -17.01 -12.70 17.72
CA ASN A 81 -15.61 -13.12 17.65
C ASN A 81 -14.73 -12.45 18.72
N GLN A 82 -15.00 -11.20 19.07
CA GLN A 82 -14.30 -10.51 20.16
C GLN A 82 -14.66 -11.10 21.54
N LYS A 83 -15.94 -11.38 21.77
CA LYS A 83 -16.45 -11.88 23.06
C LYS A 83 -16.11 -13.36 23.31
N LYS A 84 -16.02 -14.19 22.26
CA LYS A 84 -15.93 -15.66 22.39
C LYS A 84 -14.82 -16.15 23.32
N HIS A 85 -13.65 -15.48 23.34
CA HIS A 85 -12.52 -15.90 24.19
C HIS A 85 -12.79 -15.67 25.67
N SER A 86 -13.30 -14.49 26.02
CA SER A 86 -13.66 -14.15 27.40
C SER A 86 -14.78 -15.06 27.92
N ILE A 87 -15.84 -15.26 27.12
CA ILE A 87 -16.96 -16.14 27.47
C ILE A 87 -16.48 -17.60 27.61
N THR A 88 -15.60 -18.06 26.69
CA THR A 88 -14.99 -19.39 26.79
C THR A 88 -14.25 -19.57 28.11
N HIS A 89 -13.52 -18.56 28.57
CA HIS A 89 -12.82 -18.59 29.85
C HIS A 89 -13.81 -18.69 31.04
N LYS A 90 -14.87 -17.87 31.03
CA LYS A 90 -15.93 -17.91 32.08
C LYS A 90 -16.63 -19.29 32.18
N ILE A 91 -16.89 -19.94 31.02
CA ILE A 91 -17.48 -21.28 31.00
C ILE A 91 -16.49 -22.31 31.54
N LYS A 92 -15.22 -22.27 31.11
CA LYS A 92 -14.19 -23.20 31.60
C LYS A 92 -13.91 -23.09 33.09
N SER A 93 -13.98 -21.90 33.63
CA SER A 93 -13.83 -21.64 35.08
C SER A 93 -15.08 -21.94 35.88
N GLY A 94 -16.19 -22.36 35.26
CA GLY A 94 -17.43 -22.64 35.93
C GLY A 94 -18.23 -21.41 36.37
N GLN A 95 -17.83 -20.22 36.00
CA GLN A 95 -18.50 -18.98 36.37
C GLN A 95 -19.89 -18.84 35.72
N ILE A 96 -20.05 -19.36 34.50
CA ILE A 96 -21.32 -19.36 33.76
C ILE A 96 -21.57 -20.70 33.11
N SER A 97 -22.84 -21.05 32.87
CA SER A 97 -23.25 -22.22 32.08
C SER A 97 -23.05 -21.96 30.58
N ILE A 98 -23.07 -23.05 29.76
CA ILE A 98 -22.99 -22.94 28.29
C ILE A 98 -24.14 -22.07 27.74
N ASP A 99 -25.37 -22.24 28.27
CA ASP A 99 -26.52 -21.48 27.80
C ASP A 99 -26.39 -19.99 28.12
N LYS A 100 -25.96 -19.65 29.36
CA LYS A 100 -25.62 -18.25 29.70
C LYS A 100 -24.48 -17.72 28.81
N GLY A 101 -23.50 -18.55 28.45
CA GLY A 101 -22.46 -18.20 27.51
C GLY A 101 -23.00 -17.87 26.14
N PHE A 102 -24.01 -18.61 25.66
CA PHE A 102 -24.71 -18.24 24.43
C PHE A 102 -25.49 -16.94 24.58
N ASP A 103 -26.17 -16.73 25.70
CA ASP A 103 -26.90 -15.50 25.92
C ASP A 103 -25.96 -14.29 25.97
N GLU A 104 -24.80 -14.38 26.62
CA GLU A 104 -23.77 -13.34 26.58
C GLU A 104 -23.19 -13.16 25.17
N LEU A 105 -22.97 -14.25 24.40
CA LEU A 105 -22.46 -14.19 23.03
C LEU A 105 -23.45 -13.47 22.09
N PHE A 106 -24.73 -13.79 22.22
CA PHE A 106 -25.80 -13.20 21.44
C PHE A 106 -26.29 -11.85 22.00
N SER A 107 -25.97 -11.52 23.27
CA SER A 107 -26.31 -10.21 23.79
C SER A 107 -25.73 -9.15 22.85
N GLU A 108 -26.56 -8.26 22.41
CA GLU A 108 -26.10 -7.07 21.74
C GLU A 108 -25.18 -6.34 22.71
N GLY A 109 -23.89 -6.27 22.40
CA GLY A 109 -23.02 -5.30 23.05
C GLY A 109 -23.67 -3.95 22.91
N SER A 110 -23.36 -2.99 23.74
CA SER A 110 -23.91 -1.64 23.60
C SER A 110 -23.78 -1.24 22.13
N LYS A 111 -24.93 -1.15 21.43
CA LYS A 111 -24.99 -0.78 19.99
C LYS A 111 -24.33 0.56 19.74
N ASP A 112 -24.15 1.31 20.80
CA ASP A 112 -23.72 2.69 20.82
C ASP A 112 -22.19 2.86 20.87
N LEU A 113 -21.41 1.79 21.00
CA LEU A 113 -19.95 1.91 21.08
C LEU A 113 -19.29 2.19 19.71
N VAL A 114 -18.35 3.14 19.71
CA VAL A 114 -17.62 3.55 18.50
C VAL A 114 -16.59 2.50 18.07
N ALA A 115 -15.88 1.89 19.02
CA ALA A 115 -14.78 0.97 18.78
C ALA A 115 -15.14 -0.23 17.89
N PRO A 116 -16.24 -0.96 18.12
CA PRO A 116 -16.59 -2.10 17.28
C PRO A 116 -16.85 -1.72 15.82
N LEU A 117 -17.54 -0.62 15.57
CA LEU A 117 -17.87 -0.16 14.22
C LEU A 117 -16.62 0.26 13.43
N VAL A 118 -15.73 1.02 14.08
CA VAL A 118 -14.50 1.51 13.46
C VAL A 118 -13.54 0.35 13.14
N ARG A 119 -13.40 -0.62 14.06
CA ARG A 119 -12.54 -1.82 13.87
C ARG A 119 -13.06 -2.72 12.75
N GLN A 120 -14.37 -2.90 12.65
CA GLN A 120 -14.98 -3.69 11.60
C GLN A 120 -14.55 -3.25 10.19
N ARG A 121 -14.33 -1.95 9.99
CA ARG A 121 -13.91 -1.39 8.71
C ARG A 121 -12.40 -1.45 8.48
N ASN A 122 -11.63 -1.98 9.43
CA ASN A 122 -10.18 -2.20 9.40
C ASN A 122 -9.38 -0.98 8.93
N ARG A 123 -9.69 0.18 9.50
CA ARG A 123 -9.02 1.46 9.20
C ARG A 123 -8.23 1.96 10.41
N GLY A 124 -7.05 1.40 10.65
CA GLY A 124 -6.22 1.72 11.82
C GLY A 124 -5.95 3.21 12.05
N ASN A 125 -5.82 4.00 10.97
CA ASN A 125 -5.66 5.45 11.08
C ASN A 125 -6.93 6.12 11.65
N VAL A 126 -8.11 5.64 11.27
CA VAL A 126 -9.40 6.16 11.76
C VAL A 126 -9.59 5.80 13.23
N GLU A 127 -9.27 4.57 13.62
CA GLU A 127 -9.29 4.12 15.00
C GLU A 127 -8.39 4.99 15.88
N SER A 128 -7.16 5.28 15.42
CA SER A 128 -6.23 6.16 16.14
C SER A 128 -6.80 7.56 16.37
N VAL A 129 -7.53 8.11 15.40
CA VAL A 129 -8.15 9.45 15.54
C VAL A 129 -9.31 9.43 16.54
N PHE A 130 -10.15 8.41 16.50
CA PHE A 130 -11.24 8.28 17.48
C PHE A 130 -10.73 8.01 18.90
N LYS A 131 -9.64 7.25 19.06
CA LYS A 131 -8.95 7.09 20.36
C LYS A 131 -8.53 8.45 20.92
N GLN A 132 -7.90 9.29 20.11
CA GLN A 132 -7.50 10.63 20.52
C GLN A 132 -8.70 11.53 20.87
N LEU A 133 -9.84 11.37 20.18
CA LEU A 133 -11.06 12.10 20.48
C LEU A 133 -11.67 11.62 21.80
N ALA A 134 -11.71 10.31 22.04
CA ALA A 134 -12.19 9.71 23.30
C ALA A 134 -11.33 10.16 24.49
N GLU A 135 -10.00 10.05 24.37
CA GLU A 135 -9.04 10.49 25.40
C GLU A 135 -9.19 11.97 25.73
N TYR A 136 -9.36 12.83 24.71
CA TYR A 136 -9.58 14.26 24.92
C TYR A 136 -10.84 14.55 25.75
N GLN A 137 -11.87 13.71 25.62
CA GLN A 137 -13.11 13.81 26.37
C GLN A 137 -13.09 13.05 27.72
N GLY A 138 -11.96 12.43 28.08
CA GLY A 138 -11.80 11.69 29.33
C GLY A 138 -12.39 10.27 29.32
N TYR A 139 -12.72 9.72 28.15
CA TYR A 139 -13.24 8.37 28.02
C TYR A 139 -12.15 7.37 27.68
N LYS A 140 -12.29 6.15 28.19
CA LYS A 140 -11.54 5.01 27.64
C LYS A 140 -12.09 4.65 26.27
N TRP A 141 -11.21 4.29 25.35
CA TRP A 141 -11.59 3.95 23.97
C TRP A 141 -12.66 2.87 23.88
N GLU A 142 -12.58 1.85 24.71
CA GLU A 142 -13.50 0.70 24.71
C GLU A 142 -14.89 1.06 25.27
N GLU A 143 -15.02 2.20 25.94
CA GLU A 143 -16.24 2.71 26.56
C GLU A 143 -16.81 3.91 25.79
N TYR A 144 -16.12 4.37 24.74
CA TYR A 144 -16.52 5.55 23.98
C TYR A 144 -17.72 5.26 23.10
N SER A 145 -18.80 5.98 23.31
CA SER A 145 -20.12 5.80 22.70
C SER A 145 -20.39 6.83 21.59
N TRP A 146 -21.24 6.46 20.63
CA TRP A 146 -21.71 7.40 19.61
C TRP A 146 -22.52 8.56 20.19
N SER A 147 -23.18 8.37 21.34
CA SER A 147 -23.87 9.44 22.07
C SER A 147 -22.90 10.54 22.57
N ASN A 148 -21.62 10.21 22.77
CA ASN A 148 -20.58 11.17 23.16
C ASN A 148 -20.00 11.92 21.96
N VAL A 149 -20.27 11.49 20.73
CA VAL A 149 -19.79 12.14 19.51
C VAL A 149 -20.69 13.34 19.19
N SER A 150 -20.26 14.53 19.57
CA SER A 150 -21.00 15.76 19.32
C SER A 150 -20.21 16.77 18.48
N HIS A 151 -20.93 17.63 17.76
CA HIS A 151 -20.36 18.73 16.98
C HIS A 151 -19.41 19.60 17.84
N ASP A 152 -19.88 20.04 19.02
CA ASP A 152 -19.13 20.98 19.86
C ASP A 152 -17.85 20.35 20.41
N GLN A 153 -17.91 19.08 20.81
CA GLN A 153 -16.73 18.38 21.31
C GLN A 153 -15.68 18.19 20.19
N MET A 154 -16.12 17.89 18.98
CA MET A 154 -15.21 17.81 17.85
C MET A 154 -14.56 19.16 17.51
N VAL A 155 -15.33 20.25 17.60
CA VAL A 155 -14.79 21.62 17.40
C VAL A 155 -13.72 21.93 18.46
N LYS A 156 -14.01 21.67 19.74
CA LYS A 156 -13.05 21.90 20.83
C LYS A 156 -11.79 21.08 20.65
N TRP A 157 -11.94 19.78 20.39
CA TRP A 157 -10.82 18.87 20.13
C TRP A 157 -9.97 19.31 18.93
N ALA A 158 -10.60 19.66 17.80
CA ALA A 158 -9.90 20.09 16.61
C ALA A 158 -9.11 21.40 16.83
N LYS A 159 -9.67 22.35 17.57
CA LYS A 159 -8.97 23.59 17.97
C LYS A 159 -7.74 23.29 18.84
N GLU A 160 -7.88 22.37 19.80
CA GLU A 160 -6.74 21.94 20.63
C GLU A 160 -5.65 21.27 19.81
N LYS A 161 -6.04 20.35 18.91
CA LYS A 161 -5.10 19.66 18.01
C LYS A 161 -4.40 20.59 17.02
N LEU A 162 -5.02 21.72 16.63
CA LEU A 162 -4.38 22.74 15.78
C LEU A 162 -3.19 23.43 16.43
N LYS A 163 -3.06 23.39 17.76
CA LYS A 163 -1.88 23.92 18.45
C LYS A 163 -0.59 23.12 18.12
N THR A 164 -0.74 21.83 17.82
CA THR A 164 0.38 20.90 17.60
C THR A 164 0.41 20.31 16.21
N ASN A 165 -0.70 20.31 15.48
CA ASN A 165 -0.84 19.70 14.16
C ASN A 165 -1.14 20.74 13.07
N ARG A 166 -0.71 20.43 11.86
CA ARG A 166 -1.00 21.27 10.69
C ARG A 166 -2.50 21.26 10.35
N PRO A 167 -3.08 22.37 9.86
CA PRO A 167 -4.49 22.41 9.45
C PRO A 167 -4.91 21.31 8.50
N ALA A 168 -4.05 20.93 7.52
CA ALA A 168 -4.29 19.83 6.60
C ALA A 168 -4.43 18.45 7.29
N THR A 169 -3.71 18.24 8.39
CA THR A 169 -3.82 17.02 9.21
C THR A 169 -5.17 16.98 9.90
N ILE A 170 -5.59 18.09 10.51
CA ILE A 170 -6.90 18.19 11.17
C ILE A 170 -8.02 18.02 10.15
N GLY A 171 -7.93 18.66 8.96
CA GLY A 171 -8.88 18.45 7.87
C GLY A 171 -9.01 16.99 7.45
N SER A 172 -7.90 16.25 7.42
CA SER A 172 -7.91 14.80 7.14
C SER A 172 -8.60 14.02 8.27
N TYR A 173 -8.32 14.34 9.53
CA TYR A 173 -8.98 13.73 10.69
C TYR A 173 -10.48 13.95 10.65
N MET A 174 -10.92 15.18 10.42
CA MET A 174 -12.35 15.51 10.32
C MET A 174 -13.03 14.78 9.16
N LYS A 175 -12.35 14.62 8.02
CA LYS A 175 -12.86 13.82 6.90
C LYS A 175 -13.02 12.34 7.27
N TRP A 176 -12.08 11.76 8.02
CA TRP A 176 -12.16 10.36 8.45
C TRP A 176 -13.27 10.16 9.48
N ILE A 177 -13.35 11.04 10.51
CA ILE A 177 -14.45 11.02 11.48
C ILE A 177 -15.80 11.17 10.74
N GLY A 178 -15.91 12.11 9.80
CA GLY A 178 -17.13 12.36 9.05
C GLY A 178 -17.61 11.15 8.24
N ALA A 179 -16.69 10.39 7.66
CA ALA A 179 -17.03 9.16 6.95
C ALA A 179 -17.62 8.09 7.87
N GLU A 180 -17.12 7.97 9.10
CA GLU A 180 -17.66 7.04 10.10
C GLU A 180 -18.95 7.56 10.73
N CYS A 181 -19.07 8.87 11.00
CA CYS A 181 -20.32 9.46 11.46
C CYS A 181 -21.46 9.28 10.44
N ASN A 182 -21.17 9.44 9.15
CA ASN A 182 -22.16 9.17 8.10
C ASN A 182 -22.57 7.69 8.08
N HIS A 183 -21.62 6.78 8.28
CA HIS A 183 -21.94 5.36 8.39
C HIS A 183 -22.76 5.07 9.65
N ALA A 184 -22.40 5.65 10.81
CA ALA A 184 -23.17 5.53 12.03
C ALA A 184 -24.60 6.06 11.89
N LYS A 185 -24.81 7.14 11.13
CA LYS A 185 -26.17 7.62 10.79
C LYS A 185 -26.97 6.57 10.00
N THR A 186 -26.37 5.92 9.00
CA THR A 186 -27.09 4.87 8.22
C THR A 186 -27.49 3.68 9.09
N LEU A 187 -26.79 3.47 10.22
CA LEU A 187 -27.08 2.42 11.20
C LEU A 187 -28.00 2.88 12.34
N GLY A 188 -28.43 4.15 12.35
CA GLY A 188 -29.26 4.71 13.41
C GLY A 188 -28.51 4.95 14.74
N LEU A 189 -27.19 4.91 14.76
CA LEU A 189 -26.34 5.15 15.93
C LEU A 189 -26.10 6.63 16.20
N LEU A 190 -26.25 7.47 15.17
CA LEU A 190 -26.25 8.92 15.25
C LEU A 190 -27.55 9.47 14.64
N PRO A 191 -28.07 10.59 15.18
CA PRO A 191 -29.24 11.25 14.58
C PRO A 191 -28.97 11.69 13.14
N GLN A 192 -29.97 11.61 12.26
CA GLN A 192 -29.85 12.10 10.88
C GLN A 192 -29.53 13.61 10.82
N THR A 193 -29.97 14.36 11.84
CA THR A 193 -29.71 15.79 12.00
C THR A 193 -28.27 16.12 12.42
N PHE A 194 -27.48 15.12 12.83
CA PHE A 194 -26.09 15.34 13.22
C PHE A 194 -25.28 15.95 12.05
N GLN A 195 -24.54 17.00 12.34
CA GLN A 195 -23.71 17.71 11.33
C GLN A 195 -22.24 17.71 11.75
N MET A 196 -21.36 17.45 10.80
CA MET A 196 -19.92 17.58 10.98
C MET A 196 -19.50 19.05 10.99
N PRO A 197 -18.51 19.43 11.82
CA PRO A 197 -17.91 20.76 11.75
C PRO A 197 -17.29 21.01 10.36
N THR A 198 -17.77 22.06 9.67
CA THR A 198 -17.32 22.39 8.30
C THR A 198 -16.10 23.31 8.28
N GLN A 199 -15.83 24.02 9.35
CA GLN A 199 -14.75 25.02 9.47
C GLN A 199 -13.32 24.42 9.43
N PHE A 200 -13.19 23.11 9.57
CA PHE A 200 -11.93 22.39 9.47
C PHE A 200 -11.75 21.68 8.11
N LYS A 201 -12.54 22.05 7.12
CA LYS A 201 -12.28 21.60 5.75
C LYS A 201 -10.90 22.11 5.35
N SER A 202 -10.04 21.21 4.92
CA SER A 202 -8.73 21.62 4.42
C SER A 202 -8.89 22.25 3.05
N ASP A 203 -9.08 23.57 3.02
CA ASP A 203 -8.84 24.37 1.82
C ASP A 203 -7.33 24.58 1.59
N VAL A 204 -6.51 23.83 2.31
CA VAL A 204 -5.08 23.85 2.11
C VAL A 204 -4.82 23.33 0.70
N LYS A 205 -4.57 24.27 -0.21
CA LYS A 205 -3.84 23.97 -1.46
C LYS A 205 -2.75 22.99 -1.07
N GLY A 206 -2.78 21.78 -1.64
CA GLY A 206 -1.87 20.70 -1.25
C GLY A 206 -0.47 21.25 -1.07
N ALA A 207 0.23 20.83 -0.01
CA ALA A 207 1.56 21.35 0.30
C ALA A 207 2.35 21.45 -0.99
N GLU A 208 2.90 22.63 -1.26
CA GLU A 208 3.64 22.92 -2.48
C GLU A 208 4.65 21.78 -2.69
N ARG A 209 4.43 21.00 -3.74
CA ARG A 209 5.23 19.83 -4.01
C ARG A 209 6.59 20.32 -4.44
N LYS A 210 7.56 20.28 -3.55
CA LYS A 210 8.90 20.77 -3.82
C LYS A 210 9.54 19.95 -4.92
N TYR A 211 9.61 20.52 -6.11
CA TYR A 211 10.46 20.04 -7.19
C TYR A 211 11.92 20.07 -6.72
N ARG A 212 12.66 19.02 -7.07
CA ARG A 212 14.10 18.94 -6.84
C ARG A 212 14.79 18.87 -8.19
N SER A 213 15.43 19.96 -8.57
CA SER A 213 16.16 20.04 -9.83
C SER A 213 17.26 18.98 -9.90
N ARG A 214 17.71 18.65 -11.09
CA ARG A 214 18.80 17.72 -11.37
C ARG A 214 20.06 18.00 -10.55
N LYS A 215 20.35 19.26 -10.23
CA LYS A 215 21.49 19.67 -9.38
C LYS A 215 21.46 18.97 -8.01
N HIS A 216 20.29 18.80 -7.40
CA HIS A 216 20.16 18.10 -6.13
C HIS A 216 20.43 16.59 -6.26
N TRP A 217 20.01 15.99 -7.37
CA TRP A 217 20.26 14.58 -7.65
C TRP A 217 21.75 14.31 -7.89
N LEU A 218 22.41 15.14 -8.69
CA LEU A 218 23.85 15.07 -8.90
C LEU A 218 24.62 15.21 -7.60
N ARG A 219 24.23 16.12 -6.71
CA ARG A 219 24.85 16.29 -5.40
C ARG A 219 24.75 15.05 -4.56
N VAL A 220 23.53 14.44 -4.45
CA VAL A 220 23.33 13.19 -3.72
C VAL A 220 24.23 12.09 -4.26
N VAL A 221 24.25 11.93 -5.58
CA VAL A 221 25.04 10.89 -6.26
C VAL A 221 26.55 11.09 -6.00
N ARG A 222 27.06 12.31 -6.12
CA ARG A 222 28.50 12.62 -5.98
C ARG A 222 28.99 12.57 -4.53
N ASN A 223 28.12 12.77 -3.57
CA ASN A 223 28.48 12.74 -2.15
C ASN A 223 28.33 11.35 -1.51
N ALA A 224 27.77 10.36 -2.22
CA ALA A 224 27.57 8.99 -1.71
C ALA A 224 28.89 8.21 -1.70
N LYS A 225 29.51 8.03 -0.54
CA LYS A 225 30.83 7.39 -0.38
C LYS A 225 30.80 6.04 0.33
N THR A 226 29.84 5.83 1.23
CA THR A 226 29.69 4.57 1.97
C THR A 226 28.65 3.67 1.30
N ASP A 227 28.66 2.37 1.63
CA ASP A 227 27.70 1.41 1.07
C ASP A 227 26.24 1.79 1.31
N LEU A 228 25.94 2.28 2.53
CA LEU A 228 24.57 2.69 2.86
C LEU A 228 24.17 3.99 2.15
N GLU A 229 25.11 4.91 1.92
CA GLU A 229 24.89 6.12 1.12
C GLU A 229 24.67 5.77 -0.34
N PHE A 230 25.47 4.86 -0.90
CA PHE A 230 25.31 4.34 -2.24
C PHE A 230 23.92 3.71 -2.42
N VAL A 231 23.51 2.82 -1.52
CA VAL A 231 22.21 2.18 -1.56
C VAL A 231 21.07 3.20 -1.41
N SER A 232 21.25 4.21 -0.57
CA SER A 232 20.26 5.28 -0.40
C SER A 232 20.11 6.13 -1.69
N ALA A 233 21.22 6.50 -2.31
CA ALA A 233 21.24 7.19 -3.62
C ALA A 233 20.67 6.28 -4.72
N GLY A 234 21.02 5.00 -4.73
CA GLY A 234 20.48 3.99 -5.62
C GLY A 234 18.95 3.90 -5.55
N PHE A 235 18.37 3.85 -4.35
CA PHE A 235 16.91 3.87 -4.20
C PHE A 235 16.27 5.15 -4.69
N LEU A 236 16.95 6.30 -4.56
CA LEU A 236 16.46 7.55 -5.14
C LEU A 236 16.37 7.44 -6.67
N LEU A 237 17.43 6.96 -7.33
CA LEU A 237 17.48 6.78 -8.79
C LEU A 237 16.47 5.74 -9.27
N LEU A 238 16.39 4.58 -8.59
CA LEU A 238 15.38 3.56 -8.89
C LEU A 238 13.96 4.08 -8.70
N GLY A 239 13.73 4.95 -7.71
CA GLY A 239 12.44 5.62 -7.55
C GLY A 239 12.03 6.43 -8.79
N PHE A 240 13.00 7.08 -9.45
CA PHE A 240 12.75 7.78 -10.72
C PHE A 240 12.46 6.78 -11.83
N VAL A 241 13.26 5.74 -11.99
CA VAL A 241 13.03 4.65 -12.95
C VAL A 241 11.65 4.02 -12.76
N TRP A 242 11.21 3.83 -11.51
CA TRP A 242 9.85 3.40 -11.14
C TRP A 242 8.78 4.48 -11.36
N CYS A 243 9.06 5.50 -12.17
CA CYS A 243 8.15 6.60 -12.53
C CYS A 243 7.57 7.33 -11.31
N GLY A 244 8.27 7.34 -10.17
CA GLY A 244 7.80 7.91 -8.91
C GLY A 244 6.57 7.19 -8.33
N ASN A 245 6.39 5.89 -8.62
CA ASN A 245 5.37 5.07 -7.97
C ASN A 245 5.61 4.95 -6.46
N ASP A 246 4.71 4.32 -5.73
CA ASP A 246 4.84 4.21 -4.27
C ASP A 246 6.16 3.49 -3.92
N LYS A 247 6.92 4.03 -2.95
CA LYS A 247 8.18 3.44 -2.51
C LYS A 247 8.03 2.00 -2.03
N LYS A 248 6.87 1.66 -1.45
CA LYS A 248 6.57 0.29 -1.04
C LYS A 248 6.64 -0.67 -2.22
N ASN A 249 6.13 -0.26 -3.38
CA ASN A 249 6.14 -1.10 -4.58
C ASN A 249 7.56 -1.39 -5.10
N LEU A 250 8.51 -0.46 -4.90
CA LEU A 250 9.90 -0.71 -5.23
C LEU A 250 10.59 -1.60 -4.19
N LEU A 251 10.39 -1.31 -2.91
CA LEU A 251 11.08 -1.99 -1.81
C LEU A 251 10.57 -3.43 -1.61
N ASP A 252 9.29 -3.69 -1.91
CA ASP A 252 8.67 -5.03 -1.86
C ASP A 252 8.76 -5.77 -3.21
N ALA A 253 9.51 -5.23 -4.20
CA ALA A 253 9.59 -5.81 -5.52
C ALA A 253 10.12 -7.25 -5.50
N VAL A 254 9.53 -8.11 -6.33
CA VAL A 254 9.84 -9.53 -6.42
C VAL A 254 10.26 -9.92 -7.83
N LYS A 255 11.19 -10.86 -7.96
CA LYS A 255 11.74 -11.27 -9.24
C LYS A 255 10.73 -12.00 -10.13
N SER A 256 9.73 -12.64 -9.53
CA SER A 256 8.63 -13.29 -10.27
C SER A 256 7.77 -12.33 -11.10
N ASP A 257 7.90 -11.02 -10.88
CA ASP A 257 7.20 -10.00 -11.66
C ASP A 257 8.00 -9.46 -12.87
N PHE A 258 9.16 -10.07 -13.15
CA PHE A 258 9.89 -9.78 -14.39
C PHE A 258 9.15 -10.35 -15.59
N VAL A 259 9.02 -9.55 -16.64
CA VAL A 259 8.36 -9.92 -17.89
C VAL A 259 9.19 -9.47 -19.08
N ASP A 260 8.97 -10.12 -20.22
CA ASP A 260 9.57 -9.73 -21.50
C ASP A 260 8.79 -8.60 -22.21
N VAL A 261 9.16 -8.32 -23.46
CA VAL A 261 8.51 -7.30 -24.32
C VAL A 261 7.05 -7.61 -24.61
N ASP A 262 6.67 -8.86 -24.56
CA ASP A 262 5.30 -9.33 -24.79
C ASP A 262 4.48 -9.39 -23.50
N GLY A 263 5.11 -9.07 -22.36
CA GLY A 263 4.51 -9.09 -21.02
C GLY A 263 4.37 -10.51 -20.47
N GLU A 264 5.09 -11.48 -21.03
CA GLU A 264 5.13 -12.85 -20.53
C GLU A 264 6.12 -12.97 -19.36
N PRO A 265 5.78 -13.74 -18.32
CA PRO A 265 6.68 -13.97 -17.20
C PRO A 265 8.00 -14.61 -17.62
N ILE A 266 9.11 -14.11 -17.09
CA ILE A 266 10.43 -14.68 -17.31
C ILE A 266 10.65 -15.79 -16.30
N ILE A 267 10.60 -17.06 -16.76
CA ILE A 267 10.69 -18.25 -15.92
C ILE A 267 12.11 -18.42 -15.38
N ASP A 268 13.12 -18.27 -16.25
CA ASP A 268 14.53 -18.34 -15.87
C ASP A 268 15.15 -16.92 -15.87
N TYR A 269 14.79 -16.14 -14.85
CA TYR A 269 15.27 -14.78 -14.69
C TYR A 269 16.80 -14.69 -14.51
N LYS A 270 17.47 -15.73 -13.96
CA LYS A 270 18.93 -15.74 -13.78
C LYS A 270 19.65 -15.68 -15.14
N THR A 271 19.25 -16.54 -16.05
CA THR A 271 19.80 -16.55 -17.41
C THR A 271 19.38 -15.31 -18.18
N PHE A 272 18.12 -14.91 -18.07
CA PHE A 272 17.61 -13.73 -18.75
C PHE A 272 18.33 -12.44 -18.31
N LEU A 273 18.53 -12.20 -17.02
CA LEU A 273 19.23 -11.02 -16.51
C LEU A 273 20.71 -11.00 -16.94
N LYS A 274 21.37 -12.15 -17.01
CA LYS A 274 22.75 -12.26 -17.54
C LYS A 274 22.82 -11.87 -19.02
N THR A 275 21.77 -12.13 -19.78
CA THR A 275 21.67 -11.83 -21.22
C THR A 275 20.93 -10.52 -21.51
N ALA A 276 20.47 -9.81 -20.50
CA ALA A 276 19.63 -8.62 -20.61
C ALA A 276 20.29 -7.43 -21.32
N GLY A 277 21.62 -7.46 -21.56
CA GLY A 277 22.30 -6.53 -22.46
C GLY A 277 21.77 -6.54 -23.90
N THR A 278 21.06 -7.61 -24.29
CA THR A 278 20.55 -7.80 -25.66
C THR A 278 19.00 -7.88 -25.73
N LYS A 279 18.32 -7.93 -24.58
CA LYS A 279 16.85 -8.09 -24.52
C LYS A 279 16.22 -7.07 -23.60
N ARG A 280 15.01 -6.61 -23.95
CA ARG A 280 14.22 -5.70 -23.11
C ARG A 280 13.56 -6.46 -22.00
N VAL A 281 13.76 -6.01 -20.76
CA VAL A 281 13.16 -6.55 -19.55
C VAL A 281 12.26 -5.49 -18.93
N PHE A 282 11.10 -5.91 -18.47
CA PHE A 282 10.18 -5.05 -17.73
C PHE A 282 9.87 -5.65 -16.37
N TYR A 283 9.58 -4.78 -15.43
CA TYR A 283 8.98 -5.14 -14.16
C TYR A 283 7.49 -4.86 -14.20
N ARG A 284 6.67 -5.89 -14.01
CA ARG A 284 5.22 -5.77 -13.96
C ARG A 284 4.80 -5.30 -12.57
N LEU A 285 4.32 -4.06 -12.48
CA LEU A 285 3.92 -3.44 -11.23
C LEU A 285 2.41 -3.52 -11.03
N VAL A 286 1.99 -4.12 -9.93
CA VAL A 286 0.59 -4.12 -9.46
C VAL A 286 0.43 -3.04 -8.40
N ARG A 287 -0.55 -2.14 -8.56
CA ARG A 287 -0.83 -1.13 -7.54
C ARG A 287 -1.67 -1.74 -6.42
N GLY A 288 -1.08 -1.95 -5.23
CA GLY A 288 -1.75 -2.59 -4.09
C GLY A 288 -3.04 -1.93 -3.57
N LYS A 289 -3.35 -0.68 -4.00
CA LYS A 289 -4.66 -0.05 -3.74
C LYS A 289 -5.74 -0.51 -4.72
N VAL A 290 -5.37 -1.13 -5.83
CA VAL A 290 -6.26 -1.56 -6.91
C VAL A 290 -6.50 -3.08 -6.87
N GLU A 291 -5.65 -3.84 -6.17
CA GLU A 291 -5.84 -5.29 -5.94
C GLU A 291 -7.19 -5.65 -5.30
N LYS A 292 -7.83 -4.69 -4.63
CA LYS A 292 -9.16 -4.88 -4.00
C LYS A 292 -10.33 -4.78 -4.98
N ASN A 293 -10.09 -4.27 -6.17
CA ASN A 293 -11.07 -4.23 -7.25
C ASN A 293 -10.62 -5.22 -8.32
N GLU A 294 -11.49 -6.07 -8.81
CA GLU A 294 -11.27 -7.17 -9.76
C GLU A 294 -10.59 -6.79 -11.10
N ASN A 295 -10.24 -5.51 -11.27
CA ASN A 295 -9.51 -4.99 -12.40
C ASN A 295 -8.05 -4.76 -12.00
N ASN A 296 -7.21 -5.76 -12.19
CA ASN A 296 -5.76 -5.65 -12.00
C ASN A 296 -5.18 -4.62 -12.98
N PHE A 297 -4.86 -3.44 -12.48
CA PHE A 297 -4.12 -2.41 -13.22
C PHE A 297 -2.64 -2.71 -13.12
N TYR A 298 -2.05 -3.19 -14.20
CA TYR A 298 -0.61 -3.33 -14.31
C TYR A 298 -0.01 -2.08 -14.95
N THR A 299 1.14 -1.63 -14.46
CA THR A 299 2.07 -0.82 -15.24
C THR A 299 3.36 -1.61 -15.43
N TYR A 300 4.11 -1.28 -16.45
CA TYR A 300 5.36 -1.95 -16.79
C TYR A 300 6.50 -0.95 -16.66
N ILE A 301 7.51 -1.28 -15.87
CA ILE A 301 8.69 -0.46 -15.64
C ILE A 301 9.84 -1.04 -16.46
N LEU A 302 10.43 -0.22 -17.32
CA LEU A 302 11.58 -0.61 -18.11
C LEU A 302 12.82 -0.80 -17.23
N LEU A 303 13.45 -1.95 -17.33
CA LEU A 303 14.71 -2.27 -16.67
C LEU A 303 15.83 -2.33 -17.72
N THR A 304 16.58 -1.25 -17.84
CA THR A 304 17.77 -1.23 -18.72
C THR A 304 18.93 -2.01 -18.09
N PRO A 305 19.92 -2.46 -18.86
CA PRO A 305 21.10 -3.12 -18.31
C PRO A 305 21.75 -2.33 -17.16
N SER A 306 21.90 -1.02 -17.32
CA SER A 306 22.48 -0.16 -16.26
C SER A 306 21.64 -0.12 -14.98
N VAL A 307 20.31 -0.23 -15.08
CA VAL A 307 19.41 -0.33 -13.92
C VAL A 307 19.58 -1.68 -13.22
N ILE A 308 19.67 -2.77 -13.98
CA ILE A 308 19.90 -4.13 -13.44
C ILE A 308 21.25 -4.20 -12.74
N GLU A 309 22.30 -3.64 -13.34
CA GLU A 309 23.61 -3.55 -12.72
C GLU A 309 23.61 -2.71 -11.45
N LEU A 310 22.86 -1.61 -11.43
CA LEU A 310 22.69 -0.80 -10.20
C LEU A 310 22.03 -1.63 -9.09
N ILE A 311 20.97 -2.38 -9.41
CA ILE A 311 20.29 -3.26 -8.45
C ILE A 311 21.25 -4.34 -7.91
N GLU A 312 22.03 -4.97 -8.78
CA GLU A 312 23.01 -5.97 -8.36
C GLU A 312 24.10 -5.36 -7.47
N GLU A 313 24.62 -4.20 -7.84
CA GLU A 313 25.65 -3.52 -7.02
C GLU A 313 25.11 -3.13 -5.65
N MET A 314 23.87 -2.63 -5.56
CA MET A 314 23.21 -2.35 -4.28
C MET A 314 23.10 -3.62 -3.43
N ASN A 315 22.74 -4.74 -4.03
CA ASN A 315 22.66 -6.02 -3.35
C ASN A 315 24.04 -6.47 -2.83
N LYS A 316 25.07 -6.43 -3.65
CA LYS A 316 26.46 -6.80 -3.27
C LYS A 316 26.96 -6.00 -2.08
N ARG A 317 26.75 -4.69 -2.09
CA ARG A 317 27.15 -3.81 -0.99
C ARG A 317 26.44 -4.11 0.33
N MET A 318 25.27 -4.68 0.26
CA MET A 318 24.51 -5.11 1.41
C MET A 318 24.69 -6.61 1.74
N GLY A 319 25.70 -7.26 1.17
CA GLY A 319 26.03 -8.66 1.43
C GLY A 319 25.05 -9.67 0.84
N THR A 320 24.27 -9.26 -0.18
CA THR A 320 23.30 -10.14 -0.87
C THR A 320 23.54 -10.13 -2.40
N SER A 321 22.74 -10.85 -3.16
CA SER A 321 22.83 -10.83 -4.63
C SER A 321 21.45 -10.88 -5.25
N LEU A 322 21.29 -10.15 -6.35
CA LEU A 322 20.13 -10.25 -7.22
C LEU A 322 19.96 -11.70 -7.74
N TYR A 323 21.07 -12.43 -7.95
CA TYR A 323 21.08 -13.79 -8.45
C TYR A 323 20.93 -14.87 -7.35
N SER A 324 20.67 -14.46 -6.10
CA SER A 324 20.36 -15.40 -5.01
C SER A 324 19.01 -16.10 -5.24
N ASP A 325 18.73 -17.14 -4.46
CA ASP A 325 17.46 -17.90 -4.56
C ASP A 325 16.25 -17.15 -3.94
N SER A 326 16.50 -16.02 -3.27
CA SER A 326 15.43 -15.17 -2.76
C SER A 326 14.58 -14.62 -3.91
N ASN A 327 13.26 -14.68 -3.80
CA ASN A 327 12.36 -14.05 -4.75
C ASN A 327 12.34 -12.51 -4.63
N LYS A 328 12.84 -11.93 -3.53
CA LYS A 328 12.90 -10.48 -3.36
C LYS A 328 13.95 -9.85 -4.27
N LEU A 329 13.63 -8.69 -4.82
CA LEU A 329 14.59 -7.89 -5.60
C LEU A 329 15.71 -7.32 -4.70
N PHE A 330 15.38 -7.01 -3.44
CA PHE A 330 16.29 -6.53 -2.41
C PHE A 330 16.23 -7.43 -1.17
N PRO A 331 16.94 -8.59 -1.18
CA PRO A 331 16.92 -9.55 -0.07
C PRO A 331 17.37 -8.99 1.27
N PHE A 332 18.26 -7.98 1.27
CA PHE A 332 18.76 -7.32 2.47
C PHE A 332 17.70 -6.50 3.23
N ILE A 333 16.55 -6.20 2.59
CA ILE A 333 15.45 -5.54 3.29
C ILE A 333 14.67 -6.61 4.07
N THR A 334 15.00 -6.75 5.35
CA THR A 334 14.38 -7.69 6.27
C THR A 334 13.41 -6.97 7.21
N GLY A 335 12.38 -7.71 7.69
CA GLY A 335 11.44 -7.22 8.70
C GLY A 335 10.09 -6.75 8.17
N SER A 336 9.17 -6.47 9.08
CA SER A 336 7.75 -6.17 8.82
C SER A 336 7.47 -4.75 8.32
N GLY A 337 8.50 -3.92 8.13
CA GLY A 337 8.32 -2.50 7.85
C GLY A 337 9.24 -1.97 6.77
N VAL A 338 8.98 -2.33 5.49
CA VAL A 338 9.71 -1.78 4.35
C VAL A 338 9.74 -0.25 4.37
N ASN A 339 8.61 0.39 4.69
CA ASN A 339 8.54 1.84 4.88
C ASN A 339 9.40 2.30 6.06
N TRP A 340 9.46 1.52 7.15
CA TRP A 340 10.27 1.80 8.31
C TRP A 340 11.76 1.76 7.94
N TRP A 341 12.20 0.71 7.24
CA TRP A 341 13.59 0.57 6.80
C TRP A 341 14.06 1.78 5.99
N HIS A 342 13.30 2.18 4.97
CA HIS A 342 13.61 3.34 4.15
C HIS A 342 13.59 4.65 4.95
N ASN A 343 12.60 4.84 5.82
CA ASN A 343 12.49 6.08 6.60
C ASN A 343 13.65 6.25 7.58
N ASN A 344 14.10 5.16 8.18
CA ASN A 344 15.18 5.23 9.19
C ASN A 344 16.59 5.20 8.57
N ASN A 345 16.77 4.51 7.44
CA ASN A 345 18.10 4.35 6.84
C ASN A 345 18.34 5.31 5.67
N CYS A 346 17.36 5.65 4.86
CA CYS A 346 17.60 6.44 3.65
C CYS A 346 17.29 7.94 3.79
N ASN A 347 16.19 8.32 4.43
CA ASN A 347 15.74 9.72 4.40
C ASN A 347 16.75 10.70 5.01
N ASN A 348 17.37 10.36 6.14
CA ASN A 348 18.36 11.20 6.81
C ASN A 348 19.65 11.25 6.00
N ILE A 349 20.09 10.10 5.47
CA ILE A 349 21.26 10.01 4.60
C ILE A 349 21.09 10.89 3.38
N LEU A 350 19.99 10.77 2.64
CA LEU A 350 19.70 11.59 1.47
C LEU A 350 19.67 13.10 1.79
N LYS A 351 19.21 13.47 2.98
CA LYS A 351 19.23 14.84 3.45
C LYS A 351 20.68 15.31 3.68
N THR A 352 21.53 14.50 4.30
CA THR A 352 22.95 14.80 4.53
C THR A 352 23.69 14.93 3.20
N LEU A 353 23.52 13.97 2.28
CA LEU A 353 24.14 13.99 0.96
C LEU A 353 23.72 15.20 0.10
N ASN A 354 22.60 15.85 0.43
CA ASN A 354 22.07 17.01 -0.26
C ASN A 354 22.19 18.31 0.59
N ASP A 355 23.24 18.46 1.36
CA ASP A 355 23.54 19.64 2.18
C ASP A 355 22.36 20.06 3.08
N GLY A 356 21.75 19.12 3.75
CA GLY A 356 20.62 19.36 4.66
C GLY A 356 19.26 19.55 3.95
N ILE A 357 19.22 19.52 2.62
CA ILE A 357 17.97 19.65 1.86
C ILE A 357 17.30 18.29 1.71
N THR A 358 16.08 18.16 2.21
CA THR A 358 15.32 16.89 2.16
C THR A 358 15.01 16.45 0.72
N MET A 359 15.13 15.14 0.47
CA MET A 359 14.75 14.46 -0.78
C MET A 359 13.59 13.49 -0.52
N PRO A 360 12.38 13.98 -0.16
CA PRO A 360 11.28 13.08 0.15
C PRO A 360 10.83 12.31 -1.10
N TRP A 361 10.35 11.08 -0.93
CA TRP A 361 9.87 10.26 -2.04
C TRP A 361 8.85 10.96 -2.95
N GLN A 362 8.03 11.84 -2.37
CA GLN A 362 7.09 12.65 -3.16
C GLN A 362 7.78 13.59 -4.14
N SER A 363 9.01 14.06 -3.86
CA SER A 363 9.79 14.89 -4.80
C SER A 363 10.26 14.08 -6.00
N VAL A 364 10.56 12.79 -5.85
CA VAL A 364 10.87 11.87 -6.96
C VAL A 364 9.69 11.81 -7.93
N ARG A 365 8.48 11.59 -7.40
CA ARG A 365 7.25 11.56 -8.20
C ARG A 365 6.97 12.88 -8.92
N THR A 366 7.22 13.99 -8.24
CA THR A 366 7.05 15.34 -8.82
C THR A 366 8.10 15.59 -9.88
N CYS A 367 9.36 15.19 -9.66
CA CYS A 367 10.43 15.30 -10.62
C CYS A 367 10.09 14.54 -11.89
N TRP A 368 9.77 13.24 -11.79
CA TRP A 368 9.40 12.43 -12.95
C TRP A 368 8.22 13.03 -13.72
N ALA A 369 7.19 13.52 -13.02
CA ALA A 369 6.02 14.11 -13.67
C ALA A 369 6.37 15.41 -14.43
N ASN A 370 7.27 16.24 -13.91
CA ASN A 370 7.70 17.46 -14.57
C ASN A 370 8.57 17.14 -15.80
N GLU A 371 9.55 16.24 -15.66
CA GLU A 371 10.36 15.80 -16.80
C GLU A 371 9.50 15.18 -17.90
N ALA A 372 8.45 14.41 -17.54
CA ALA A 372 7.51 13.86 -18.51
C ALA A 372 6.65 14.94 -19.20
N ILE A 373 6.42 16.09 -18.56
CA ILE A 373 5.77 17.24 -19.18
C ILE A 373 6.72 17.92 -20.15
N GLU A 374 7.95 18.18 -19.73
CA GLU A 374 8.99 18.80 -20.57
C GLU A 374 9.32 17.95 -21.79
N ALA A 375 9.41 16.63 -21.62
CA ALA A 375 9.57 15.66 -22.70
C ALA A 375 8.31 15.48 -23.58
N LYS A 376 7.24 16.26 -23.34
CA LYS A 376 5.97 16.21 -24.10
C LYS A 376 5.30 14.85 -24.11
N VAL A 377 5.54 14.01 -23.09
CA VAL A 377 4.89 12.71 -22.96
C VAL A 377 3.38 12.90 -22.84
N PRO A 378 2.54 12.19 -23.62
CA PRO A 378 1.09 12.29 -23.55
C PRO A 378 0.53 12.07 -22.13
N LEU A 379 -0.51 12.81 -21.76
CA LEU A 379 -1.11 12.76 -20.42
C LEU A 379 -1.47 11.33 -19.99
N GLU A 380 -2.06 10.57 -20.90
CA GLU A 380 -2.45 9.18 -20.67
C GLU A 380 -1.23 8.32 -20.30
N SER A 381 -0.15 8.39 -21.09
CA SER A 381 1.08 7.66 -20.84
C SER A 381 1.68 8.03 -19.48
N ARG A 382 1.67 9.34 -19.12
CA ARG A 382 2.14 9.83 -17.81
C ARG A 382 1.33 9.24 -16.65
N TYR A 383 0.00 9.23 -16.77
CA TYR A 383 -0.86 8.65 -15.74
C TYR A 383 -0.66 7.14 -15.60
N ARG A 384 -0.53 6.42 -16.71
CA ARG A 384 -0.27 4.97 -16.70
C ARG A 384 1.08 4.63 -16.09
N CYS A 385 2.16 5.30 -16.49
CA CYS A 385 3.48 5.10 -15.90
C CYS A 385 3.47 5.32 -14.38
N GLN A 386 2.70 6.29 -13.88
CA GLN A 386 2.55 6.57 -12.46
C GLN A 386 1.44 5.76 -11.77
N SER A 387 0.89 4.75 -12.43
CA SER A 387 -0.22 3.92 -11.92
C SER A 387 -1.40 4.77 -11.42
N ARG A 388 -1.76 5.84 -12.14
CA ARG A 388 -2.91 6.70 -11.82
C ARG A 388 -4.09 6.36 -12.71
N SER A 389 -5.31 6.37 -12.14
CA SER A 389 -6.53 6.33 -12.94
C SER A 389 -6.83 7.68 -13.58
N ILE A 390 -7.34 7.67 -14.80
CA ILE A 390 -7.90 8.85 -15.47
C ILE A 390 -9.40 8.86 -15.15
N LYS A 391 -9.89 9.95 -14.56
CA LYS A 391 -11.33 10.08 -14.25
C LYS A 391 -12.17 9.95 -15.54
N GLY A 392 -13.17 9.10 -15.52
CA GLY A 392 -14.13 8.93 -16.62
C GLY A 392 -13.82 7.85 -17.63
N SER A 393 -12.66 7.19 -17.56
CA SER A 393 -12.26 6.16 -18.52
C SER A 393 -11.95 4.80 -17.88
N GLU A 394 -12.36 4.59 -16.63
CA GLU A 394 -11.98 3.43 -15.81
C GLU A 394 -12.38 2.07 -16.42
N GLN A 395 -13.40 2.04 -17.27
CA GLN A 395 -13.91 0.79 -17.86
C GLN A 395 -13.15 0.33 -19.11
N ASN A 396 -12.43 1.23 -19.80
CA ASN A 396 -11.80 0.92 -21.09
C ASN A 396 -10.31 0.63 -21.03
N TYR A 397 -9.67 0.78 -19.86
CA TYR A 397 -8.22 0.64 -19.74
C TYR A 397 -7.82 -0.63 -18.98
N ARG A 398 -8.29 -1.77 -19.45
CA ARG A 398 -7.51 -3.00 -19.21
C ARG A 398 -6.17 -2.80 -19.90
N VAL A 399 -5.08 -2.69 -19.12
CA VAL A 399 -3.73 -2.62 -19.68
C VAL A 399 -3.50 -3.94 -20.41
N SER A 400 -3.81 -3.95 -21.69
CA SER A 400 -3.42 -5.04 -22.56
C SER A 400 -1.90 -5.00 -22.71
N LYS A 401 -1.28 -6.14 -23.02
CA LYS A 401 0.14 -6.23 -23.40
C LYS A 401 0.50 -5.19 -24.46
N SER A 402 -0.44 -4.76 -25.31
CA SER A 402 -0.30 -3.69 -26.30
C SER A 402 0.06 -2.31 -25.72
N ALA A 403 -0.07 -2.09 -24.41
CA ALA A 403 0.37 -0.84 -23.78
C ALA A 403 1.89 -0.78 -23.51
N ILE A 404 2.60 -1.91 -23.54
CA ILE A 404 4.05 -1.96 -23.28
C ILE A 404 4.84 -1.01 -24.22
N PRO A 405 4.63 -1.01 -25.56
CA PRO A 405 5.36 -0.09 -26.43
C PRO A 405 5.14 1.38 -26.11
N MET A 406 3.91 1.78 -25.74
CA MET A 406 3.61 3.15 -25.35
C MET A 406 4.29 3.54 -24.03
N LEU A 407 4.27 2.65 -23.04
CA LEU A 407 4.92 2.87 -21.73
C LEU A 407 6.44 2.90 -21.90
N PHE A 408 7.01 2.04 -22.74
CA PHE A 408 8.41 2.03 -23.09
C PHE A 408 8.84 3.37 -23.68
N LYS A 409 8.13 3.86 -24.71
CA LYS A 409 8.42 5.16 -25.35
C LYS A 409 8.39 6.29 -24.32
N ALA A 410 7.36 6.35 -23.51
CA ALA A 410 7.21 7.38 -22.47
C ALA A 410 8.36 7.36 -21.46
N GLN A 411 8.74 6.18 -20.97
CA GLN A 411 9.82 6.04 -19.99
C GLN A 411 11.19 6.35 -20.60
N LYS A 412 11.42 5.94 -21.85
CA LYS A 412 12.63 6.27 -22.61
C LYS A 412 12.78 7.80 -22.74
N GLU A 413 11.75 8.50 -23.22
CA GLU A 413 11.77 9.95 -23.40
C GLU A 413 12.08 10.69 -22.09
N VAL A 414 11.45 10.30 -20.98
CA VAL A 414 11.70 10.88 -19.65
C VAL A 414 13.11 10.55 -19.14
N ALA A 415 13.57 9.32 -19.34
CA ALA A 415 14.91 8.89 -18.93
C ALA A 415 16.01 9.68 -19.67
N ILE A 416 15.83 9.95 -20.96
CA ILE A 416 16.75 10.75 -21.78
C ILE A 416 16.71 12.21 -21.31
N ALA A 417 15.52 12.82 -21.18
CA ALA A 417 15.36 14.22 -20.77
C ALA A 417 16.00 14.49 -19.41
N PHE A 418 15.85 13.58 -18.45
CA PHE A 418 16.45 13.68 -17.12
C PHE A 418 17.92 13.23 -17.07
N ASP A 419 18.39 12.51 -18.09
CA ASP A 419 19.73 11.92 -18.18
C ASP A 419 20.03 10.98 -16.97
N ILE A 420 19.05 10.12 -16.66
CA ILE A 420 19.15 9.19 -15.53
C ILE A 420 20.33 8.23 -15.65
N LYS A 421 20.68 7.84 -16.90
CA LYS A 421 21.81 6.96 -17.20
C LYS A 421 23.12 7.55 -16.68
N ARG A 422 23.35 8.84 -16.92
CA ARG A 422 24.53 9.55 -16.40
C ARG A 422 24.56 9.56 -14.87
N LEU A 423 23.42 9.78 -14.20
CA LEU A 423 23.35 9.74 -12.75
C LEU A 423 23.70 8.35 -12.20
N ILE A 424 23.20 7.28 -12.82
CA ILE A 424 23.54 5.90 -12.47
C ILE A 424 25.05 5.66 -12.69
N PHE A 425 25.58 6.10 -13.81
CA PHE A 425 27.00 5.98 -14.11
C PHE A 425 27.86 6.75 -13.10
N GLU A 426 27.54 8.01 -12.81
CA GLU A 426 28.27 8.80 -11.81
C GLU A 426 28.22 8.16 -10.42
N LEU A 427 27.08 7.58 -10.00
CA LEU A 427 27.00 6.84 -8.76
C LEU A 427 27.93 5.61 -8.74
N LYS A 428 27.95 4.85 -9.83
CA LYS A 428 28.82 3.66 -9.96
C LYS A 428 30.29 4.03 -10.04
N SER A 429 30.66 5.11 -10.72
CA SER A 429 32.05 5.52 -10.91
C SER A 429 32.71 6.08 -9.64
N GLN A 430 31.94 6.52 -8.64
CA GLN A 430 32.49 6.86 -7.31
C GLN A 430 33.26 5.68 -6.68
N ILE A 431 32.91 4.44 -7.05
CA ILE A 431 33.60 3.23 -6.61
C ILE A 431 34.98 3.13 -7.23
N TRP A 432 35.09 3.42 -8.52
CA TRP A 432 36.36 3.32 -9.25
C TRP A 432 37.38 4.33 -8.72
N GLN A 433 36.94 5.56 -8.40
CA GLN A 433 37.81 6.57 -7.79
C GLN A 433 38.34 6.14 -6.43
N GLN A 434 37.52 5.48 -5.60
CA GLN A 434 37.96 4.97 -4.29
C GLN A 434 38.85 3.74 -4.40
N ALA A 435 38.58 2.85 -5.35
CA ALA A 435 39.31 1.60 -5.52
C ALA A 435 40.67 1.78 -6.22
N VAL A 436 40.80 2.80 -7.10
CA VAL A 436 41.96 2.96 -7.98
C VAL A 436 42.69 4.29 -7.77
N GLN A 437 42.22 5.16 -6.83
CA GLN A 437 42.75 6.54 -6.66
C GLN A 437 42.81 7.35 -7.97
N VAL A 438 41.86 7.15 -8.86
CA VAL A 438 41.75 7.86 -10.14
C VAL A 438 41.41 9.32 -9.87
N THR A 439 42.15 10.25 -10.43
CA THR A 439 41.90 11.70 -10.30
C THR A 439 40.67 12.13 -11.11
N ASP A 440 40.06 13.27 -10.74
CA ASP A 440 38.91 13.83 -11.49
C ASP A 440 39.26 14.12 -12.96
N GLU A 441 40.54 14.39 -13.26
CA GLU A 441 41.04 14.61 -14.64
C GLU A 441 41.10 13.32 -15.44
N GLU A 442 41.56 12.22 -14.81
CA GLU A 442 41.57 10.89 -15.45
C GLU A 442 40.15 10.37 -15.67
N LEU A 443 39.25 10.59 -14.69
CA LEU A 443 37.84 10.25 -14.84
C LEU A 443 37.18 11.06 -15.96
N SER A 444 37.48 12.38 -16.05
CA SER A 444 37.02 13.22 -17.15
C SER A 444 37.62 12.76 -18.48
N GLY A 445 38.84 12.26 -18.47
CA GLY A 445 39.49 11.66 -19.64
C GLY A 445 38.86 10.33 -20.08
N ILE A 446 38.44 9.50 -19.12
CA ILE A 446 37.71 8.25 -19.40
C ILE A 446 36.30 8.56 -19.92
N LEU A 447 35.62 9.54 -19.32
CA LEU A 447 34.30 10.01 -19.76
C LEU A 447 34.33 10.63 -21.15
N LYS A 448 35.42 11.34 -21.51
CA LYS A 448 35.60 11.91 -22.85
C LYS A 448 36.03 10.87 -23.87
N ARG A 449 36.73 9.80 -23.50
CA ARG A 449 37.17 8.71 -24.39
C ARG A 449 36.17 7.58 -24.53
N GLY A 450 35.20 7.45 -23.61
CA GLY A 450 34.13 6.48 -23.71
C GLY A 450 33.02 7.05 -24.57
N GLU A 451 33.01 6.77 -25.87
CA GLU A 451 31.89 6.68 -26.81
C GLU A 451 30.67 7.61 -26.63
N TYR A 452 30.84 8.80 -26.06
CA TYR A 452 29.74 9.75 -25.84
C TYR A 452 29.71 10.86 -26.91
N ASP A 453 30.52 10.74 -27.98
CA ASP A 453 30.65 11.78 -29.02
C ASP A 453 29.51 11.80 -30.05
N SER A 454 28.59 10.84 -30.02
CA SER A 454 27.32 10.99 -30.74
C SER A 454 26.18 10.25 -30.03
N LEU A 455 25.18 10.99 -29.63
CA LEU A 455 23.87 10.45 -29.24
C LEU A 455 23.30 9.55 -30.36
N ASP A 456 23.64 9.80 -31.59
CA ASP A 456 23.17 9.07 -32.76
C ASP A 456 23.81 7.67 -32.92
N ALA A 457 25.08 7.50 -32.54
CA ALA A 457 25.75 6.19 -32.53
C ALA A 457 25.24 5.27 -31.41
N ILE A 458 24.66 5.85 -30.37
CA ILE A 458 24.06 5.10 -29.23
C ILE A 458 22.65 4.58 -29.58
N GLU A 459 21.96 5.19 -30.53
CA GLU A 459 20.62 4.72 -30.96
C GLU A 459 20.68 3.37 -31.68
N GLU A 460 21.77 3.03 -32.35
CA GLU A 460 21.91 1.75 -33.07
C GLU A 460 22.43 0.58 -32.20
N VAL A 461 23.15 0.85 -31.10
CA VAL A 461 23.85 -0.20 -30.33
C VAL A 461 23.25 -0.46 -28.96
N ILE A 462 22.52 0.46 -28.40
CA ILE A 462 21.88 0.29 -27.09
C ILE A 462 20.38 0.50 -27.22
N ASP A 463 19.68 -0.59 -27.43
CA ASP A 463 18.26 -0.65 -27.20
C ASP A 463 17.95 -0.25 -25.73
N TRP A 464 17.38 0.92 -25.59
CA TRP A 464 16.81 1.36 -24.32
C TRP A 464 15.60 0.54 -23.96
#